data_c99c696f5c34d13bd232bb80a50be9f7
#
_entry.id   c99c696f5c34d13bd232bb80a50be9f7
#
_cell.length_a   1.000
_cell.length_b   1.000
_cell.length_c   1.000
_cell.angle_alpha   90.00
_cell.angle_beta   90.00
_cell.angle_gamma   90.00
#
_symmetry.space_group_name_H-M   'P 1'
#
loop_
_entity.id
_entity.type
_entity.pdbx_description
1 polymer ?
#
loop_
_entity_poly.entity_id
_entity_poly.type
_entity_poly.pdbx_seq_one_letter_code
_entity_poly.pdbx_strand_id
1 'polypeptide(L)'
;MIRVVVADDQALMRTALEHFVAQAEDLEVVGSAEDGVQALEAARTLVPDVVLMDMQMPHMDGVEATARISAEAPGVRVLAITTFSSEQYLVPALRAGAAGYLVKDAPPAEVVDAIRRVHAGDAVFSAPVAADLVEAVTAAPEHAAPCPAEPLAPHERLTERELDVVRELAKGASNAEIAGALFLAEATVKSHIGKVLDKWQVRDRVQILIRAARAGLVDIG
;
A
#
# COMPACT_ATOMS: atom_id res chain seq x y z
N MET A 1 -2.05 11.21 -17.77
CA MET A 1 -2.70 11.90 -16.63
C MET A 1 -3.21 10.84 -15.71
N ILE A 2 -2.81 10.85 -14.44
CA ILE A 2 -3.20 9.85 -13.42
C ILE A 2 -4.60 10.24 -12.90
N ARG A 3 -5.54 9.34 -13.01
CA ARG A 3 -6.95 9.57 -12.64
C ARG A 3 -7.16 9.20 -11.17
N VAL A 4 -7.63 10.16 -10.37
CA VAL A 4 -7.74 10.04 -8.92
C VAL A 4 -9.19 10.21 -8.46
N VAL A 5 -9.64 9.32 -7.59
CA VAL A 5 -10.87 9.50 -6.80
C VAL A 5 -10.45 9.83 -5.36
N VAL A 6 -11.14 10.79 -4.74
CA VAL A 6 -10.92 11.17 -3.34
C VAL A 6 -12.12 10.72 -2.50
N ALA A 7 -11.88 9.89 -1.49
CA ALA A 7 -12.89 9.37 -0.58
C ALA A 7 -12.57 9.78 0.86
N ASP A 8 -13.40 10.65 1.44
CA ASP A 8 -13.26 11.16 2.81
C ASP A 8 -14.64 11.68 3.27
N ASP A 9 -15.09 11.34 4.46
CA ASP A 9 -16.39 11.79 5.00
C ASP A 9 -16.37 13.26 5.39
N GLN A 10 -15.19 13.81 5.69
CA GLN A 10 -15.00 15.20 6.07
C GLN A 10 -14.90 16.10 4.83
N ALA A 11 -15.93 16.85 4.53
CA ALA A 11 -16.02 17.72 3.35
C ALA A 11 -14.81 18.68 3.18
N LEU A 12 -14.29 19.22 4.30
CA LEU A 12 -13.14 20.12 4.27
C LEU A 12 -11.86 19.39 3.82
N MET A 13 -11.61 18.19 4.37
CA MET A 13 -10.45 17.37 4.01
C MET A 13 -10.54 16.89 2.57
N ARG A 14 -11.72 16.42 2.15
CA ARG A 14 -11.98 16.01 0.77
C ARG A 14 -11.67 17.12 -0.22
N THR A 15 -12.19 18.35 0.03
CA THR A 15 -11.90 19.53 -0.79
C THR A 15 -10.41 19.89 -0.80
N ALA A 16 -9.72 19.77 0.34
CA ALA A 16 -8.28 20.04 0.40
C ALA A 16 -7.48 19.03 -0.44
N LEU A 17 -7.77 17.74 -0.33
CA LEU A 17 -7.13 16.68 -1.12
C LEU A 17 -7.40 16.84 -2.63
N GLU A 18 -8.64 17.16 -3.00
CA GLU A 18 -9.00 17.47 -4.39
C GLU A 18 -8.18 18.66 -4.93
N HIS A 19 -8.01 19.69 -4.11
CA HIS A 19 -7.21 20.84 -4.48
C HIS A 19 -5.73 20.50 -4.65
N PHE A 20 -5.15 19.66 -3.78
CA PHE A 20 -3.76 19.22 -3.91
C PHE A 20 -3.55 18.42 -5.20
N VAL A 21 -4.47 17.54 -5.54
CA VAL A 21 -4.44 16.76 -6.78
C VAL A 21 -4.56 17.69 -7.99
N ALA A 22 -5.51 18.62 -7.97
CA ALA A 22 -5.77 19.54 -9.09
C ALA A 22 -4.63 20.54 -9.38
N GLN A 23 -3.73 20.78 -8.41
CA GLN A 23 -2.54 21.63 -8.63
C GLN A 23 -1.42 20.92 -9.41
N ALA A 24 -1.46 19.60 -9.54
CA ALA A 24 -0.45 18.82 -10.26
C ALA A 24 -0.90 18.62 -11.72
N GLU A 25 -0.07 19.04 -12.69
CA GLU A 25 -0.39 18.99 -14.13
C GLU A 25 -0.61 17.57 -14.68
N ASP A 26 -0.07 16.56 -14.01
CA ASP A 26 -0.11 15.15 -14.39
C ASP A 26 -1.20 14.34 -13.68
N LEU A 27 -1.97 14.95 -12.76
CA LEU A 27 -3.05 14.32 -12.00
C LEU A 27 -4.42 14.92 -12.38
N GLU A 28 -5.48 14.12 -12.23
CA GLU A 28 -6.86 14.57 -12.50
C GLU A 28 -7.80 13.95 -11.44
N VAL A 29 -8.59 14.79 -10.76
CA VAL A 29 -9.70 14.32 -9.92
C VAL A 29 -10.87 13.94 -10.82
N VAL A 30 -11.19 12.65 -10.88
CA VAL A 30 -12.28 12.14 -11.71
C VAL A 30 -13.56 11.86 -10.91
N GLY A 31 -13.50 11.94 -9.59
CA GLY A 31 -14.65 11.78 -8.72
C GLY A 31 -14.30 11.95 -7.25
N SER A 32 -15.34 12.08 -6.42
CA SER A 32 -15.23 12.12 -4.97
C SER A 32 -16.31 11.27 -4.30
N ALA A 33 -16.07 10.83 -3.08
CA ALA A 33 -16.95 10.00 -2.28
C ALA A 33 -16.96 10.43 -0.82
N GLU A 34 -18.09 10.27 -0.14
CA GLU A 34 -18.27 10.61 1.27
C GLU A 34 -18.28 9.39 2.18
N ASP A 35 -18.27 8.21 1.59
CA ASP A 35 -18.22 6.93 2.28
C ASP A 35 -17.63 5.83 1.38
N GLY A 36 -17.38 4.67 1.99
CA GLY A 36 -16.81 3.53 1.27
C GLY A 36 -17.73 2.94 0.20
N VAL A 37 -19.06 3.09 0.33
CA VAL A 37 -20.02 2.62 -0.68
C VAL A 37 -19.89 3.43 -1.96
N GLN A 38 -19.85 4.77 -1.82
CA GLN A 38 -19.65 5.67 -2.94
C GLN A 38 -18.25 5.51 -3.55
N ALA A 39 -17.22 5.29 -2.72
CA ALA A 39 -15.86 5.04 -3.19
C ALA A 39 -15.77 3.77 -4.05
N LEU A 40 -16.41 2.68 -3.63
CA LEU A 40 -16.49 1.43 -4.39
C LEU A 40 -17.22 1.63 -5.71
N GLU A 41 -18.36 2.34 -5.70
CA GLU A 41 -19.12 2.62 -6.91
C GLU A 41 -18.32 3.51 -7.88
N ALA A 42 -17.63 4.52 -7.37
CA ALA A 42 -16.73 5.36 -8.17
C ALA A 42 -15.57 4.54 -8.77
N ALA A 43 -14.97 3.61 -8.00
CA ALA A 43 -13.94 2.73 -8.50
C ALA A 43 -14.41 1.84 -9.66
N ARG A 44 -15.64 1.33 -9.60
CA ARG A 44 -16.25 0.50 -10.64
C ARG A 44 -16.62 1.28 -11.90
N THR A 45 -17.20 2.47 -11.73
CA THR A 45 -17.79 3.23 -12.85
C THR A 45 -16.79 4.15 -13.52
N LEU A 46 -15.90 4.79 -12.75
CA LEU A 46 -14.91 5.73 -13.25
C LEU A 46 -13.59 5.06 -13.59
N VAL A 47 -13.32 3.87 -13.05
CA VAL A 47 -12.06 3.14 -13.23
C VAL A 47 -10.85 4.07 -13.04
N PRO A 48 -10.66 4.67 -11.85
CA PRO A 48 -9.51 5.53 -11.58
C PRO A 48 -8.21 4.70 -11.50
N ASP A 49 -7.07 5.36 -11.63
CA ASP A 49 -5.78 4.73 -11.38
C ASP A 49 -5.51 4.60 -9.88
N VAL A 50 -5.89 5.63 -9.10
CA VAL A 50 -5.67 5.68 -7.65
C VAL A 50 -6.93 6.19 -6.94
N VAL A 51 -7.27 5.56 -5.82
CA VAL A 51 -8.25 6.07 -4.86
C VAL A 51 -7.51 6.52 -3.60
N LEU A 52 -7.60 7.82 -3.26
CA LEU A 52 -7.25 8.32 -1.93
C LEU A 52 -8.38 7.95 -0.99
N MET A 53 -8.13 7.12 0.01
CA MET A 53 -9.15 6.49 0.83
C MET A 53 -8.96 6.81 2.30
N ASP A 54 -9.90 7.55 2.89
CA ASP A 54 -9.96 7.63 4.36
C ASP A 54 -10.34 6.26 4.94
N MET A 55 -9.72 5.92 6.05
CA MET A 55 -10.00 4.65 6.74
C MET A 55 -11.24 4.72 7.62
N GLN A 56 -11.63 5.91 8.06
CA GLN A 56 -12.76 6.11 8.96
C GLN A 56 -13.91 6.84 8.27
N MET A 57 -14.83 6.09 7.72
CA MET A 57 -16.02 6.63 7.04
C MET A 57 -17.29 5.93 7.53
N PRO A 58 -18.47 6.58 7.44
CA PRO A 58 -19.76 5.97 7.78
C PRO A 58 -20.16 4.91 6.74
N HIS A 59 -21.13 4.09 7.07
CA HIS A 59 -21.77 3.04 6.26
C HIS A 59 -20.83 1.91 5.87
N MET A 60 -19.74 2.19 5.18
CA MET A 60 -18.65 1.28 4.84
C MET A 60 -17.34 1.98 5.13
N ASP A 61 -16.51 1.41 6.00
CA ASP A 61 -15.19 1.96 6.31
C ASP A 61 -14.19 1.75 5.16
N GLY A 62 -13.05 2.46 5.24
CA GLY A 62 -12.03 2.40 4.20
C GLY A 62 -11.36 1.04 4.07
N VAL A 63 -11.33 0.24 5.13
CA VAL A 63 -10.75 -1.12 5.10
C VAL A 63 -11.65 -2.04 4.28
N GLU A 64 -12.96 -2.07 4.56
CA GLU A 64 -13.91 -2.87 3.80
C GLU A 64 -13.99 -2.39 2.34
N ALA A 65 -14.02 -1.08 2.10
CA ALA A 65 -14.01 -0.51 0.76
C ALA A 65 -12.74 -0.92 0.00
N THR A 66 -11.57 -0.86 0.62
CA THR A 66 -10.30 -1.29 0.04
C THR A 66 -10.33 -2.77 -0.34
N ALA A 67 -10.83 -3.64 0.55
CA ALA A 67 -10.94 -5.08 0.26
C ALA A 67 -11.83 -5.36 -0.96
N ARG A 68 -12.97 -4.67 -1.04
CA ARG A 68 -13.90 -4.81 -2.17
C ARG A 68 -13.34 -4.24 -3.47
N ILE A 69 -12.72 -3.05 -3.45
CA ILE A 69 -12.07 -2.48 -4.63
C ILE A 69 -10.97 -3.40 -5.13
N SER A 70 -10.14 -3.94 -4.23
CA SER A 70 -9.08 -4.88 -4.58
C SER A 70 -9.60 -6.16 -5.24
N ALA A 71 -10.79 -6.63 -4.83
CA ALA A 71 -11.40 -7.84 -5.39
C ALA A 71 -12.09 -7.58 -6.73
N GLU A 72 -12.78 -6.45 -6.88
CA GLU A 72 -13.72 -6.17 -7.96
C GLU A 72 -13.14 -5.27 -9.05
N ALA A 73 -12.14 -4.46 -8.70
CA ALA A 73 -11.42 -3.55 -9.61
C ALA A 73 -9.90 -3.67 -9.43
N PRO A 74 -9.27 -4.81 -9.77
CA PRO A 74 -7.87 -5.10 -9.44
C PRO A 74 -6.85 -4.18 -10.11
N GLY A 75 -7.27 -3.37 -11.09
CA GLY A 75 -6.45 -2.34 -11.71
C GLY A 75 -6.40 -1.02 -10.93
N VAL A 76 -7.33 -0.81 -9.99
CA VAL A 76 -7.41 0.40 -9.16
C VAL A 76 -6.54 0.22 -7.92
N ARG A 77 -5.69 1.17 -7.64
CA ARG A 77 -4.82 1.16 -6.46
C ARG A 77 -5.40 2.02 -5.36
N VAL A 78 -5.36 1.56 -4.13
CA VAL A 78 -5.84 2.32 -2.98
C VAL A 78 -4.66 2.85 -2.19
N LEU A 79 -4.60 4.18 -2.02
CA LEU A 79 -3.70 4.87 -1.11
C LEU A 79 -4.52 5.30 0.12
N ALA A 80 -4.30 4.60 1.24
CA ALA A 80 -4.96 4.91 2.49
C ALA A 80 -4.46 6.24 3.06
N ILE A 81 -5.40 7.06 3.55
CA ILE A 81 -5.08 8.30 4.27
C ILE A 81 -5.82 8.26 5.60
N THR A 82 -5.13 8.62 6.69
CA THR A 82 -5.71 8.54 8.02
C THR A 82 -5.16 9.59 8.96
N THR A 83 -5.84 9.80 10.09
CA THR A 83 -5.30 10.60 11.19
C THR A 83 -4.28 9.80 12.01
N PHE A 84 -3.34 10.48 12.68
CA PHE A 84 -2.25 9.90 13.47
C PHE A 84 -2.70 8.88 14.54
N SER A 85 -3.94 8.95 15.01
CA SER A 85 -4.49 8.07 16.06
C SER A 85 -5.05 6.74 15.55
N SER A 86 -4.84 6.40 14.28
CA SER A 86 -5.52 5.30 13.61
C SER A 86 -4.62 4.10 13.31
N GLU A 87 -3.58 3.86 14.12
CA GLU A 87 -2.65 2.71 14.00
C GLU A 87 -3.39 1.37 13.86
N GLN A 88 -4.55 1.24 14.50
CA GLN A 88 -5.41 0.07 14.43
C GLN A 88 -5.90 -0.27 13.01
N TYR A 89 -5.88 0.70 12.06
CA TYR A 89 -6.31 0.49 10.68
C TYR A 89 -5.16 0.13 9.73
N LEU A 90 -3.91 0.35 10.14
CA LEU A 90 -2.75 0.13 9.27
C LEU A 90 -2.67 -1.32 8.77
N VAL A 91 -2.57 -2.27 9.69
CA VAL A 91 -2.47 -3.71 9.32
C VAL A 91 -3.73 -4.20 8.60
N PRO A 92 -4.97 -3.88 9.06
CA PRO A 92 -6.17 -4.21 8.31
C PRO A 92 -6.20 -3.64 6.89
N ALA A 93 -5.85 -2.36 6.68
CA ALA A 93 -5.84 -1.73 5.36
C ALA A 93 -4.84 -2.40 4.40
N LEU A 94 -3.65 -2.73 4.89
CA LEU A 94 -2.64 -3.42 4.11
C LEU A 94 -3.06 -4.85 3.75
N ARG A 95 -3.69 -5.57 4.68
CA ARG A 95 -4.28 -6.89 4.40
C ARG A 95 -5.42 -6.83 3.40
N ALA A 96 -6.18 -5.73 3.40
CA ALA A 96 -7.24 -5.47 2.44
C ALA A 96 -6.70 -5.13 1.04
N GLY A 97 -5.41 -4.84 0.89
CA GLY A 97 -4.75 -4.56 -0.39
C GLY A 97 -4.47 -3.08 -0.65
N ALA A 98 -4.38 -2.24 0.41
CA ALA A 98 -3.91 -0.88 0.24
C ALA A 98 -2.47 -0.87 -0.27
N ALA A 99 -2.20 -0.12 -1.33
CA ALA A 99 -0.89 0.00 -1.97
C ALA A 99 0.03 1.01 -1.25
N GLY A 100 -0.52 1.80 -0.34
CA GLY A 100 0.22 2.75 0.47
C GLY A 100 -0.62 3.30 1.61
N TYR A 101 0.05 4.00 2.53
CA TYR A 101 -0.59 4.53 3.73
C TYR A 101 0.07 5.85 4.14
N LEU A 102 -0.71 6.92 4.22
CA LEU A 102 -0.28 8.26 4.61
C LEU A 102 -1.05 8.76 5.82
N VAL A 103 -0.46 9.71 6.53
CA VAL A 103 -1.18 10.50 7.54
C VAL A 103 -1.83 11.73 6.89
N LYS A 104 -3.00 12.16 7.40
CA LYS A 104 -3.74 13.35 6.90
C LYS A 104 -2.96 14.65 7.04
N ASP A 105 -1.96 14.69 7.94
CA ASP A 105 -1.09 15.84 8.15
C ASP A 105 0.10 15.90 7.15
N ALA A 106 0.17 14.97 6.20
CA ALA A 106 1.22 14.96 5.19
C ALA A 106 1.15 16.25 4.33
N PRO A 107 2.30 16.87 4.02
CA PRO A 107 2.36 18.02 3.13
C PRO A 107 1.75 17.72 1.76
N PRO A 108 1.13 18.70 1.08
CA PRO A 108 0.55 18.51 -0.26
C PRO A 108 1.49 17.85 -1.28
N ALA A 109 2.76 18.24 -1.25
CA ALA A 109 3.78 17.67 -2.13
C ALA A 109 4.02 16.18 -1.88
N GLU A 110 3.94 15.73 -0.63
CA GLU A 110 4.08 14.31 -0.26
C GLU A 110 2.86 13.50 -0.72
N VAL A 111 1.65 14.04 -0.59
CA VAL A 111 0.43 13.40 -1.10
C VAL A 111 0.51 13.19 -2.61
N VAL A 112 0.91 14.22 -3.36
CA VAL A 112 1.07 14.17 -4.82
C VAL A 112 2.16 13.16 -5.23
N ASP A 113 3.30 13.16 -4.56
CA ASP A 113 4.38 12.20 -4.81
C ASP A 113 3.94 10.76 -4.51
N ALA A 114 3.22 10.57 -3.41
CA ALA A 114 2.66 9.27 -3.02
C ALA A 114 1.70 8.71 -4.09
N ILE A 115 0.82 9.53 -4.67
CA ILE A 115 -0.06 9.12 -5.76
C ILE A 115 0.76 8.63 -6.97
N ARG A 116 1.79 9.38 -7.37
CA ARG A 116 2.66 9.00 -8.48
C ARG A 116 3.37 7.68 -8.24
N ARG A 117 3.92 7.49 -7.05
CA ARG A 117 4.63 6.28 -6.65
C ARG A 117 3.70 5.08 -6.56
N VAL A 118 2.52 5.23 -5.96
CA VAL A 118 1.50 4.19 -5.92
C VAL A 118 1.07 3.82 -7.35
N HIS A 119 0.83 4.79 -8.22
CA HIS A 119 0.51 4.54 -9.63
C HIS A 119 1.65 3.80 -10.35
N ALA A 120 2.92 4.11 -10.04
CA ALA A 120 4.08 3.41 -10.60
C ALA A 120 4.28 1.98 -10.05
N GLY A 121 3.51 1.58 -9.03
CA GLY A 121 3.60 0.26 -8.39
C GLY A 121 4.51 0.20 -7.19
N ASP A 122 4.96 1.35 -6.68
CA ASP A 122 5.72 1.43 -5.44
C ASP A 122 4.75 1.47 -4.24
N ALA A 123 5.11 0.81 -3.15
CA ALA A 123 4.41 1.02 -1.89
C ALA A 123 4.92 2.29 -1.22
N VAL A 124 4.02 3.04 -0.63
CA VAL A 124 4.33 4.31 0.02
C VAL A 124 3.86 4.26 1.46
N PHE A 125 4.77 4.57 2.38
CA PHE A 125 4.47 4.74 3.80
C PHE A 125 5.12 6.02 4.28
N SER A 126 4.38 6.83 5.02
CA SER A 126 5.00 7.93 5.77
C SER A 126 5.92 7.34 6.85
N ALA A 127 6.99 8.05 7.21
CA ALA A 127 7.98 7.55 8.16
C ALA A 127 7.39 7.06 9.52
N PRO A 128 6.39 7.74 10.13
CA PRO A 128 5.72 7.23 11.31
C PRO A 128 5.03 5.88 11.08
N VAL A 129 4.33 5.75 9.95
CA VAL A 129 3.58 4.53 9.58
C VAL A 129 4.50 3.34 9.32
N ALA A 130 5.69 3.58 8.77
CA ALA A 130 6.69 2.52 8.58
C ALA A 130 7.17 1.95 9.91
N ALA A 131 7.37 2.80 10.95
CA ALA A 131 7.72 2.36 12.28
C ALA A 131 6.61 1.53 12.93
N ASP A 132 5.34 1.99 12.84
CA ASP A 132 4.17 1.30 13.37
C ASP A 132 3.92 -0.04 12.66
N LEU A 133 4.19 -0.11 11.35
CA LEU A 133 4.11 -1.36 10.59
C LEU A 133 5.12 -2.40 11.10
N VAL A 134 6.34 -1.97 11.38
CA VAL A 134 7.38 -2.82 11.98
C VAL A 134 6.92 -3.31 13.34
N GLU A 135 6.42 -2.42 14.20
CA GLU A 135 5.92 -2.79 15.52
C GLU A 135 4.70 -3.72 15.45
N ALA A 136 3.72 -3.44 14.58
CA ALA A 136 2.52 -4.26 14.43
C ALA A 136 2.79 -5.65 13.82
N VAL A 137 3.85 -5.80 13.02
CA VAL A 137 4.28 -7.10 12.48
C VAL A 137 5.13 -7.86 13.49
N THR A 138 5.89 -7.16 14.35
CA THR A 138 6.72 -7.74 15.41
C THR A 138 5.94 -7.96 16.72
N ALA A 139 4.92 -7.17 17.03
CA ALA A 139 3.98 -7.41 18.11
C ALA A 139 3.06 -8.59 17.78
N ALA A 140 3.61 -9.80 17.76
CA ALA A 140 2.78 -10.99 17.92
C ALA A 140 2.05 -10.85 19.26
N PRO A 141 0.72 -11.06 19.33
CA PRO A 141 0.02 -11.05 20.61
C PRO A 141 0.70 -12.11 21.51
N GLU A 142 1.06 -11.72 22.73
CA GLU A 142 1.74 -12.57 23.73
C GLU A 142 1.01 -13.89 24.05
N HIS A 143 -0.10 -14.18 23.38
CA HIS A 143 -0.95 -15.38 23.54
C HIS A 143 -1.23 -16.15 22.24
N ALA A 144 -0.61 -15.78 21.11
CA ALA A 144 -0.57 -16.66 19.96
C ALA A 144 0.74 -17.47 20.06
N ALA A 145 0.62 -18.79 20.26
CA ALA A 145 1.75 -19.70 20.07
C ALA A 145 2.46 -19.33 18.75
N PRO A 146 3.82 -19.37 18.70
CA PRO A 146 4.53 -19.06 17.48
C PRO A 146 3.89 -19.84 16.35
N CYS A 147 3.25 -19.12 15.41
CA CYS A 147 2.71 -19.79 14.23
C CYS A 147 3.91 -20.45 13.57
N PRO A 148 3.95 -21.77 13.44
CA PRO A 148 5.08 -22.42 12.79
C PRO A 148 5.25 -21.76 11.44
N ALA A 149 6.48 -21.30 11.12
CA ALA A 149 6.78 -20.67 9.85
C ALA A 149 6.13 -21.50 8.75
N GLU A 150 5.20 -20.90 7.99
CA GLU A 150 4.53 -21.63 6.91
C GLU A 150 5.60 -21.99 5.88
N PRO A 151 5.98 -23.28 5.75
CA PRO A 151 7.06 -23.66 4.86
C PRO A 151 6.65 -23.31 3.43
N LEU A 152 7.51 -22.56 2.74
CA LEU A 152 7.32 -22.27 1.33
C LEU A 152 7.29 -23.58 0.52
N ALA A 153 6.28 -23.73 -0.31
CA ALA A 153 6.25 -24.82 -1.28
C ALA A 153 7.48 -24.73 -2.23
N PRO A 154 7.93 -25.84 -2.83
CA PRO A 154 9.12 -25.81 -3.69
C PRO A 154 9.09 -24.78 -4.82
N HIS A 155 7.91 -24.50 -5.38
CA HIS A 155 7.71 -23.49 -6.44
C HIS A 155 7.69 -22.05 -5.92
N GLU A 156 7.50 -21.84 -4.61
CA GLU A 156 7.49 -20.54 -3.95
C GLU A 156 8.89 -20.11 -3.47
N ARG A 157 9.88 -21.00 -3.53
CA ARG A 157 11.25 -20.66 -3.11
C ARG A 157 11.83 -19.56 -3.95
N LEU A 158 12.31 -18.53 -3.27
CA LEU A 158 13.00 -17.42 -3.92
C LEU A 158 14.41 -17.82 -4.33
N THR A 159 14.88 -17.28 -5.45
CA THR A 159 16.30 -17.30 -5.79
C THR A 159 17.08 -16.38 -4.84
N GLU A 160 18.40 -16.54 -4.73
CA GLU A 160 19.24 -15.67 -3.90
C GLU A 160 19.01 -14.17 -4.20
N ARG A 161 18.91 -13.82 -5.50
CA ARG A 161 18.67 -12.43 -5.92
C ARG A 161 17.28 -11.91 -5.58
N GLU A 162 16.26 -12.72 -5.70
CA GLU A 162 14.91 -12.38 -5.27
C GLU A 162 14.86 -12.20 -3.75
N LEU A 163 15.55 -13.06 -2.99
CA LEU A 163 15.64 -12.95 -1.55
C LEU A 163 16.41 -11.70 -1.11
N ASP A 164 17.50 -11.34 -1.80
CA ASP A 164 18.24 -10.10 -1.53
C ASP A 164 17.34 -8.87 -1.72
N VAL A 165 16.57 -8.85 -2.82
CA VAL A 165 15.59 -7.78 -3.08
C VAL A 165 14.53 -7.72 -1.99
N VAL A 166 13.98 -8.86 -1.55
CA VAL A 166 12.98 -8.93 -0.48
C VAL A 166 13.55 -8.46 0.86
N ARG A 167 14.83 -8.76 1.16
CA ARG A 167 15.50 -8.28 2.37
C ARG A 167 15.68 -6.75 2.38
N GLU A 168 16.10 -6.16 1.27
CA GLU A 168 16.19 -4.70 1.17
C GLU A 168 14.80 -4.04 1.23
N LEU A 169 13.81 -4.70 0.64
CA LEU A 169 12.41 -4.30 0.71
C LEU A 169 11.91 -4.26 2.16
N ALA A 170 12.31 -5.23 2.99
CA ALA A 170 11.97 -5.30 4.40
C ALA A 170 12.56 -4.16 5.24
N LYS A 171 13.65 -3.55 4.76
CA LYS A 171 14.23 -2.33 5.38
C LYS A 171 13.49 -1.05 4.96
N GLY A 172 12.40 -1.13 4.20
CA GLY A 172 11.66 0.01 3.71
C GLY A 172 12.26 0.70 2.47
N ALA A 173 13.31 0.12 1.87
CA ALA A 173 14.02 0.73 0.76
C ALA A 173 13.13 0.87 -0.50
N SER A 174 13.20 2.02 -1.18
CA SER A 174 12.62 2.25 -2.51
C SER A 174 13.35 1.43 -3.58
N ASN A 175 12.76 1.30 -4.77
CA ASN A 175 13.41 0.58 -5.87
C ASN A 175 14.76 1.18 -6.27
N ALA A 176 14.91 2.50 -6.19
CA ALA A 176 16.17 3.19 -6.44
C ALA A 176 17.23 2.88 -5.38
N GLU A 177 16.85 2.87 -4.09
CA GLU A 177 17.75 2.50 -2.99
C GLU A 177 18.16 1.03 -3.06
N ILE A 178 17.23 0.11 -3.35
CA ILE A 178 17.51 -1.31 -3.58
C ILE A 178 18.49 -1.48 -4.76
N ALA A 179 18.27 -0.74 -5.85
CA ALA A 179 19.13 -0.74 -7.01
C ALA A 179 20.56 -0.30 -6.64
N GLY A 180 20.69 0.76 -5.86
CA GLY A 180 21.98 1.22 -5.33
C GLY A 180 22.64 0.20 -4.40
N ALA A 181 21.91 -0.36 -3.45
CA ALA A 181 22.43 -1.31 -2.46
C ALA A 181 22.91 -2.63 -3.09
N LEU A 182 22.19 -3.11 -4.12
CA LEU A 182 22.46 -4.38 -4.76
C LEU A 182 23.29 -4.25 -6.06
N PHE A 183 23.70 -3.04 -6.44
CA PHE A 183 24.41 -2.73 -7.68
C PHE A 183 23.65 -3.21 -8.93
N LEU A 184 22.33 -2.94 -8.97
CA LEU A 184 21.42 -3.30 -10.06
C LEU A 184 20.86 -2.06 -10.75
N ALA A 185 20.30 -2.22 -11.94
CA ALA A 185 19.43 -1.21 -12.53
C ALA A 185 18.03 -1.28 -11.85
N GLU A 186 17.37 -0.14 -11.70
CA GLU A 186 16.03 -0.06 -11.09
C GLU A 186 15.00 -0.93 -11.84
N ALA A 187 15.09 -0.98 -13.17
CA ALA A 187 14.28 -1.88 -14.01
C ALA A 187 14.48 -3.36 -13.65
N THR A 188 15.71 -3.75 -13.25
CA THR A 188 16.02 -5.11 -12.80
C THR A 188 15.38 -5.40 -11.44
N VAL A 189 15.40 -4.43 -10.52
CA VAL A 189 14.71 -4.53 -9.21
C VAL A 189 13.21 -4.73 -9.44
N LYS A 190 12.57 -3.90 -10.27
CA LYS A 190 11.14 -4.04 -10.63
C LYS A 190 10.85 -5.43 -11.22
N SER A 191 11.73 -5.96 -12.07
CA SER A 191 11.59 -7.31 -12.63
C SER A 191 11.66 -8.40 -11.57
N HIS A 192 12.58 -8.29 -10.59
CA HIS A 192 12.67 -9.25 -9.48
C HIS A 192 11.43 -9.19 -8.59
N ILE A 193 10.95 -7.99 -8.24
CA ILE A 193 9.71 -7.81 -7.47
C ILE A 193 8.53 -8.45 -8.21
N GLY A 194 8.38 -8.20 -9.51
CA GLY A 194 7.34 -8.82 -10.34
C GLY A 194 7.37 -10.35 -10.28
N LYS A 195 8.57 -10.96 -10.40
CA LYS A 195 8.72 -12.41 -10.28
C LYS A 195 8.34 -12.95 -8.90
N VAL A 196 8.62 -12.22 -7.83
CA VAL A 196 8.22 -12.62 -6.48
C VAL A 196 6.70 -12.53 -6.33
N LEU A 197 6.07 -11.45 -6.83
CA LEU A 197 4.61 -11.31 -6.88
C LEU A 197 3.96 -12.51 -7.59
N ASP A 198 4.48 -12.87 -8.77
CA ASP A 198 3.98 -14.00 -9.55
C ASP A 198 4.19 -15.34 -8.84
N LYS A 199 5.36 -15.58 -8.25
CA LYS A 199 5.66 -16.83 -7.52
C LYS A 199 4.77 -17.06 -6.32
N TRP A 200 4.52 -15.99 -5.58
CA TRP A 200 3.73 -16.05 -4.34
C TRP A 200 2.26 -15.78 -4.57
N GLN A 201 1.85 -15.45 -5.81
CA GLN A 201 0.47 -15.09 -6.18
C GLN A 201 -0.08 -13.98 -5.29
N VAL A 202 0.79 -13.01 -4.98
CA VAL A 202 0.44 -11.82 -4.18
C VAL A 202 0.39 -10.58 -5.07
N ARG A 203 -0.36 -9.55 -4.66
CA ARG A 203 -0.73 -8.43 -5.53
C ARG A 203 0.27 -7.28 -5.50
N ASP A 204 0.94 -7.09 -4.37
CA ASP A 204 1.78 -5.93 -4.13
C ASP A 204 2.96 -6.26 -3.21
N ARG A 205 3.89 -5.30 -3.08
CA ARG A 205 5.11 -5.45 -2.28
C ARG A 205 4.85 -5.59 -0.78
N VAL A 206 3.70 -5.11 -0.28
CA VAL A 206 3.34 -5.26 1.13
C VAL A 206 2.99 -6.71 1.42
N GLN A 207 2.26 -7.34 0.53
CA GLN A 207 1.95 -8.76 0.62
C GLN A 207 3.21 -9.62 0.51
N ILE A 208 4.22 -9.18 -0.25
CA ILE A 208 5.54 -9.81 -0.24
C ILE A 208 6.14 -9.77 1.18
N LEU A 209 6.14 -8.60 1.83
CA LEU A 209 6.70 -8.43 3.18
C LEU A 209 5.97 -9.28 4.21
N ILE A 210 4.63 -9.25 4.20
CA ILE A 210 3.80 -10.07 5.10
C ILE A 210 4.12 -11.56 4.93
N ARG A 211 4.21 -12.04 3.68
CA ARG A 211 4.52 -13.45 3.40
C ARG A 211 5.96 -13.81 3.76
N ALA A 212 6.92 -12.92 3.48
CA ALA A 212 8.33 -13.10 3.84
C ALA A 212 8.52 -13.21 5.36
N ALA A 213 7.85 -12.36 6.13
CA ALA A 213 7.85 -12.40 7.59
C ALA A 213 7.24 -13.69 8.12
N ARG A 214 6.08 -14.12 7.59
CA ARG A 214 5.44 -15.40 7.96
C ARG A 214 6.30 -16.62 7.62
N ALA A 215 7.06 -16.54 6.52
CA ALA A 215 7.97 -17.61 6.12
C ALA A 215 9.32 -17.58 6.87
N GLY A 216 9.54 -16.59 7.75
CA GLY A 216 10.80 -16.42 8.48
C GLY A 216 12.00 -16.07 7.59
N LEU A 217 11.77 -15.49 6.41
CA LEU A 217 12.83 -15.13 5.46
C LEU A 217 13.45 -13.76 5.74
N VAL A 218 12.71 -12.89 6.41
CA VAL A 218 13.13 -11.57 6.84
C VAL A 218 12.78 -11.40 8.30
N ASP A 219 13.72 -10.85 9.05
CA ASP A 219 13.48 -10.34 10.39
C ASP A 219 13.16 -8.86 10.21
N ILE A 220 11.94 -8.49 10.52
CA ILE A 220 11.49 -7.11 10.48
C ILE A 220 11.59 -6.61 11.92
N GLY A 221 12.85 -6.50 12.40
CA GLY A 221 13.20 -6.00 13.72
C GLY A 221 13.22 -4.49 13.78
#